data_72e7bba26bbb5c2534a5d6c67c4b10ac
#
_entry.id   72e7bba26bbb5c2534a5d6c67c4b10ac
#
_cell.length_a   1.000
_cell.length_b   1.000
_cell.length_c   1.000
_cell.angle_alpha   90.00
_cell.angle_beta   90.00
_cell.angle_gamma   90.00
#
_symmetry.space_group_name_H-M   'P 1'
#
loop_
_entity.id
_entity.type
_entity.pdbx_description
1 polymer ?
#
loop_
_entity_poly.entity_id
_entity_poly.type
_entity_poly.pdbx_seq_one_letter_code
_entity_poly.pdbx_strand_id
1 'polypeptide(L)'
;MGMGAKRPSAFHRGTLLTAAFSLIGVLSATAATMPVQAAQSADAVYSIQSSKAARGLMLDVAQAGARLVAVGDRGHILYSDDQGTTWTQAKVPTRQLLTAVYFVDASHGWAVGHDAQVLVSTDAGATWTRQFEDLKRESPLLDVWFQNRDNGFAVGAYGALLETTDGGKHWEDVSDRIDNEDQYHFNGIAAVKDAGLFIVGEQGSMFRSADWGQTWERVEGPYEGSLFGVIGTAEPASLLAFGLRGNLYRSSDFGGTWDKVELKGARGPLEFGLSGATLLKDGSLVLVGNGGSVLRSSDDGRSFRIFNRADRISLAGVAAKDGDELILVGQGGVRIAESSGAERSQQ
;
A
#
# COMPACT_ATOMS: atom_id res chain seq x y z
N MET A 1 18.11 67.95 38.84
CA MET A 1 19.12 67.80 39.86
C MET A 1 19.83 66.52 39.52
N GLY A 2 20.95 66.52 39.02
CA GLY A 2 22.26 67.05 39.27
C GLY A 2 23.20 65.89 39.25
N MET A 3 23.99 65.84 38.20
CA MET A 3 25.46 66.02 38.24
C MET A 3 26.20 64.87 38.94
N GLY A 4 27.25 64.29 38.41
CA GLY A 4 28.29 64.61 37.44
C GLY A 4 29.39 63.58 37.55
N ALA A 5 29.92 63.22 36.44
CA ALA A 5 31.28 63.43 35.97
C ALA A 5 32.44 63.07 36.91
N LYS A 6 33.35 62.19 36.45
CA LYS A 6 34.74 62.53 36.05
C LYS A 6 35.60 61.27 35.81
N ARG A 7 36.30 61.26 34.69
CA ARG A 7 37.57 60.54 34.41
C ARG A 7 38.72 61.29 35.17
N PRO A 8 39.93 60.72 35.34
CA PRO A 8 40.94 60.69 34.29
C PRO A 8 41.90 59.46 34.30
N SER A 9 42.45 59.12 33.18
CA SER A 9 43.76 59.28 32.53
C SER A 9 44.97 58.63 33.19
N ALA A 10 45.59 57.68 32.55
CA ALA A 10 46.76 57.61 31.70
C ALA A 10 48.07 57.21 32.42
N PHE A 11 48.83 56.27 31.88
CA PHE A 11 50.22 56.42 31.45
C PHE A 11 50.92 55.04 31.21
N HIS A 12 51.33 54.85 30.00
CA HIS A 12 52.55 54.27 29.44
C HIS A 12 53.41 53.30 30.25
N ARG A 13 53.72 52.13 29.59
CA ARG A 13 55.09 51.80 29.10
C ARG A 13 55.06 50.50 28.31
N GLY A 14 55.65 50.56 27.12
CA GLY A 14 55.81 49.45 26.25
C GLY A 14 56.95 48.51 26.61
N THR A 15 56.88 47.31 26.05
CA THR A 15 58.03 46.45 25.78
C THR A 15 57.72 45.59 24.59
N LEU A 16 58.57 45.69 23.57
CA LEU A 16 58.60 44.79 22.43
C LEU A 16 58.96 43.40 22.88
N LEU A 17 58.28 42.39 22.34
CA LEU A 17 58.85 41.05 22.19
C LEU A 17 58.26 40.36 20.93
N THR A 18 59.16 40.11 20.07
CA THR A 18 59.27 39.18 18.91
C THR A 18 58.13 38.25 18.60
N ALA A 19 57.68 38.34 17.33
CA ALA A 19 56.82 37.39 16.65
C ALA A 19 57.47 36.03 16.45
N ALA A 20 56.81 34.97 16.86
CA ALA A 20 57.04 33.64 16.39
C ALA A 20 55.79 33.16 15.66
N PHE A 21 55.89 33.09 14.34
CA PHE A 21 54.84 32.47 13.48
C PHE A 21 54.87 30.94 13.69
N SER A 22 53.88 30.39 14.37
CA SER A 22 53.61 28.96 14.34
C SER A 22 52.51 28.70 13.29
N LEU A 23 52.91 28.11 12.17
CA LEU A 23 52.00 27.56 11.16
C LEU A 23 51.26 26.38 11.76
N ILE A 24 49.99 26.54 12.18
CA ILE A 24 49.10 25.42 12.50
C ILE A 24 48.46 25.00 11.18
N GLY A 25 48.96 23.91 10.61
CA GLY A 25 48.32 23.23 9.49
C GLY A 25 46.99 22.63 9.95
N VAL A 26 45.89 23.18 9.43
CA VAL A 26 44.55 22.59 9.57
C VAL A 26 44.51 21.40 8.65
N LEU A 27 44.67 20.19 9.21
CA LEU A 27 44.31 18.95 8.52
C LEU A 27 42.78 18.87 8.45
N SER A 28 42.21 19.19 7.31
CA SER A 28 40.82 18.91 7.01
C SER A 28 40.66 17.39 6.84
N ALA A 29 40.21 16.69 7.88
CA ALA A 29 39.78 15.33 7.78
C ALA A 29 38.43 15.32 7.06
N THR A 30 38.42 15.00 5.77
CA THR A 30 37.22 14.61 5.04
C THR A 30 36.79 13.27 5.59
N ALA A 31 35.77 13.26 6.46
CA ALA A 31 35.09 12.03 6.84
C ALA A 31 34.39 11.48 5.60
N ALA A 32 34.95 10.44 5.00
CA ALA A 32 34.29 9.65 3.99
C ALA A 32 33.07 8.98 4.69
N THR A 33 31.87 9.45 4.38
CA THR A 33 30.65 8.75 4.73
C THR A 33 30.62 7.44 3.94
N MET A 34 30.96 6.34 4.61
CA MET A 34 30.73 5.00 4.07
C MET A 34 29.23 4.84 3.86
N PRO A 35 28.77 4.32 2.71
CA PRO A 35 27.38 3.95 2.55
C PRO A 35 27.06 2.89 3.61
N VAL A 36 26.07 3.15 4.43
CA VAL A 36 25.49 2.13 5.32
C VAL A 36 24.84 1.10 4.40
N GLN A 37 25.59 0.08 4.07
CA GLN A 37 25.08 -1.11 3.40
C GLN A 37 24.11 -1.72 4.39
N ALA A 38 22.81 -1.79 4.04
CA ALA A 38 21.81 -2.44 4.86
C ALA A 38 22.32 -3.84 5.19
N ALA A 39 22.68 -4.03 6.45
CA ALA A 39 23.16 -5.31 6.94
C ALA A 39 22.01 -6.29 6.76
N GLN A 40 22.12 -7.21 5.81
CA GLN A 40 21.33 -8.43 5.82
C GLN A 40 21.69 -9.10 7.16
N SER A 41 20.76 -8.99 8.12
CA SER A 41 20.95 -9.62 9.42
C SER A 41 21.18 -11.10 9.17
N ALA A 42 22.24 -11.66 9.71
CA ALA A 42 22.60 -13.08 9.57
C ALA A 42 21.51 -14.05 10.06
N ASP A 43 20.46 -13.53 10.69
CA ASP A 43 19.34 -14.23 11.30
C ASP A 43 17.98 -13.97 10.63
N ALA A 44 17.91 -13.56 9.37
CA ALA A 44 16.63 -13.38 8.68
C ALA A 44 15.87 -14.72 8.60
N VAL A 45 14.70 -14.77 9.23
CA VAL A 45 13.81 -15.93 9.20
C VAL A 45 13.05 -15.93 7.87
N TYR A 46 13.41 -16.81 6.96
CA TYR A 46 12.77 -16.91 5.65
C TYR A 46 11.45 -17.70 5.69
N SER A 47 10.55 -17.39 4.75
CA SER A 47 9.36 -18.21 4.49
C SER A 47 9.76 -19.64 4.12
N ILE A 48 8.99 -20.61 4.64
CA ILE A 48 9.27 -22.04 4.40
C ILE A 48 8.75 -22.40 3.01
N GLN A 49 9.63 -22.97 2.19
CA GLN A 49 9.25 -23.47 0.87
C GLN A 49 8.24 -24.61 0.98
N SER A 50 7.15 -24.54 0.24
CA SER A 50 6.05 -25.50 0.29
C SER A 50 5.45 -25.74 -1.08
N SER A 51 5.34 -26.99 -1.48
CA SER A 51 4.59 -27.39 -2.69
C SER A 51 3.09 -27.07 -2.61
N LYS A 52 2.59 -26.69 -1.42
CA LYS A 52 1.20 -26.31 -1.19
C LYS A 52 1.01 -24.79 -1.07
N ALA A 53 2.06 -23.99 -1.23
CA ALA A 53 1.97 -22.54 -1.05
C ALA A 53 0.87 -21.91 -1.91
N ALA A 54 0.74 -22.34 -3.18
CA ALA A 54 -0.30 -21.87 -4.10
C ALA A 54 -1.75 -22.26 -3.71
N ARG A 55 -1.93 -23.09 -2.68
CA ARG A 55 -3.22 -23.47 -2.09
C ARG A 55 -3.43 -22.89 -0.68
N GLY A 56 -2.46 -22.14 -0.17
CA GLY A 56 -2.56 -21.41 1.09
C GLY A 56 -3.47 -20.18 0.98
N LEU A 57 -3.69 -19.50 2.09
CA LEU A 57 -4.39 -18.22 2.06
C LEU A 57 -3.53 -17.18 1.35
N MET A 58 -4.09 -16.58 0.29
CA MET A 58 -3.53 -15.42 -0.40
C MET A 58 -4.45 -14.22 -0.18
N LEU A 59 -3.87 -13.06 0.11
CA LEU A 59 -4.65 -11.86 0.43
C LEU A 59 -4.67 -10.84 -0.70
N ASP A 60 -3.61 -10.80 -1.51
CA ASP A 60 -3.54 -9.84 -2.60
C ASP A 60 -2.77 -10.38 -3.80
N VAL A 61 -3.00 -9.77 -4.97
CA VAL A 61 -2.35 -10.12 -6.24
C VAL A 61 -2.18 -8.90 -7.13
N ALA A 62 -0.97 -8.69 -7.63
CA ALA A 62 -0.63 -7.59 -8.54
C ALA A 62 0.05 -8.09 -9.82
N GLN A 63 0.09 -7.21 -10.83
CA GLN A 63 0.84 -7.42 -12.06
C GLN A 63 2.20 -6.70 -12.00
N ALA A 64 3.28 -7.43 -12.27
CA ALA A 64 4.62 -6.90 -12.53
C ALA A 64 4.90 -7.05 -14.04
N GLY A 65 4.38 -6.13 -14.84
CA GLY A 65 4.38 -6.27 -16.30
C GLY A 65 3.50 -7.44 -16.76
N ALA A 66 4.12 -8.49 -17.32
CA ALA A 66 3.41 -9.73 -17.73
C ALA A 66 3.33 -10.78 -16.61
N ARG A 67 4.17 -10.63 -15.55
CA ARG A 67 4.20 -11.55 -14.41
C ARG A 67 3.09 -11.21 -13.42
N LEU A 68 2.51 -12.24 -12.82
CA LEU A 68 1.60 -12.12 -11.68
C LEU A 68 2.37 -12.38 -10.39
N VAL A 69 2.08 -11.62 -9.34
CA VAL A 69 2.67 -11.79 -8.01
C VAL A 69 1.56 -11.78 -6.98
N ALA A 70 1.48 -12.82 -6.15
CA ALA A 70 0.48 -12.95 -5.09
C ALA A 70 1.17 -13.08 -3.73
N VAL A 71 0.59 -12.46 -2.69
CA VAL A 71 1.09 -12.45 -1.31
C VAL A 71 0.06 -12.99 -0.34
N GLY A 72 0.52 -13.53 0.81
CA GLY A 72 -0.41 -14.03 1.81
C GLY A 72 0.25 -14.63 3.04
N ASP A 73 -0.36 -15.70 3.54
CA ASP A 73 -0.02 -16.35 4.80
C ASP A 73 1.44 -16.85 4.83
N ARG A 74 2.04 -16.87 6.03
CA ARG A 74 3.39 -17.42 6.32
C ARG A 74 4.53 -16.80 5.53
N GLY A 75 4.37 -15.54 5.10
CA GLY A 75 5.34 -14.86 4.26
C GLY A 75 5.43 -15.44 2.85
N HIS A 76 4.40 -16.14 2.40
CA HIS A 76 4.38 -16.66 1.04
C HIS A 76 4.19 -15.52 0.04
N ILE A 77 5.14 -15.40 -0.87
CA ILE A 77 5.00 -14.66 -2.11
C ILE A 77 5.17 -15.65 -3.25
N LEU A 78 4.21 -15.65 -4.15
CA LEU A 78 4.19 -16.50 -5.32
C LEU A 78 4.26 -15.64 -6.58
N TYR A 79 4.96 -16.10 -7.60
CA TYR A 79 4.92 -15.47 -8.92
C TYR A 79 4.65 -16.48 -10.03
N SER A 80 4.03 -16.00 -11.11
CA SER A 80 3.69 -16.78 -12.29
C SER A 80 4.10 -16.04 -13.56
N ASP A 81 4.84 -16.72 -14.44
CA ASP A 81 5.28 -16.23 -15.75
C ASP A 81 4.40 -16.74 -16.90
N ASP A 82 3.42 -17.60 -16.60
CA ASP A 82 2.53 -18.27 -17.55
C ASP A 82 1.05 -17.94 -17.30
N GLN A 83 0.80 -16.70 -16.90
CA GLN A 83 -0.56 -16.17 -16.67
C GLN A 83 -1.36 -16.98 -15.64
N GLY A 84 -0.69 -17.40 -14.55
CA GLY A 84 -1.32 -18.08 -13.42
C GLY A 84 -1.51 -19.60 -13.60
N THR A 85 -0.97 -20.20 -14.65
CA THR A 85 -1.06 -21.65 -14.87
C THR A 85 -0.16 -22.40 -13.90
N THR A 86 1.06 -21.93 -13.70
CA THR A 86 1.99 -22.43 -12.67
C THR A 86 2.48 -21.29 -11.77
N TRP A 87 2.80 -21.63 -10.53
CA TRP A 87 3.25 -20.66 -9.52
C TRP A 87 4.54 -21.13 -8.86
N THR A 88 5.49 -20.22 -8.78
CA THR A 88 6.76 -20.42 -8.09
C THR A 88 6.76 -19.61 -6.79
N GLN A 89 7.18 -20.21 -5.68
CA GLN A 89 7.34 -19.51 -4.43
C GLN A 89 8.69 -18.77 -4.40
N ALA A 90 8.63 -17.46 -4.18
CA ALA A 90 9.80 -16.61 -4.01
C ALA A 90 10.53 -16.89 -2.69
N LYS A 91 11.81 -16.47 -2.60
CA LYS A 91 12.55 -16.44 -1.34
C LYS A 91 12.25 -15.13 -0.62
N VAL A 92 11.56 -15.20 0.52
CA VAL A 92 11.04 -14.03 1.25
C VAL A 92 11.59 -14.01 2.68
N PRO A 93 12.20 -12.90 3.15
CA PRO A 93 12.86 -12.81 4.45
C PRO A 93 11.89 -12.55 5.61
N THR A 94 10.74 -13.22 5.61
CA THR A 94 9.75 -13.20 6.69
C THR A 94 8.87 -14.45 6.68
N ARG A 95 8.20 -14.73 7.80
CA ARG A 95 7.11 -15.71 7.94
C ARG A 95 5.81 -15.06 8.38
N GLN A 96 5.79 -13.74 8.49
CA GLN A 96 4.59 -12.99 8.85
C GLN A 96 3.59 -12.96 7.70
N LEU A 97 2.32 -12.78 8.02
CA LEU A 97 1.27 -12.58 7.04
C LEU A 97 1.54 -11.30 6.25
N LEU A 98 1.51 -11.41 4.92
CA LEU A 98 1.58 -10.28 4.00
C LEU A 98 0.16 -9.95 3.54
N THR A 99 -0.20 -8.67 3.62
CA THR A 99 -1.56 -8.15 3.43
C THR A 99 -1.79 -7.57 2.05
N ALA A 100 -0.80 -6.88 1.49
CA ALA A 100 -0.91 -6.22 0.19
C ALA A 100 0.41 -6.26 -0.59
N VAL A 101 0.30 -6.13 -1.92
CA VAL A 101 1.43 -6.05 -2.86
C VAL A 101 1.13 -5.05 -3.96
N TYR A 102 2.08 -4.18 -4.25
CA TYR A 102 1.98 -3.16 -5.30
C TYR A 102 3.22 -3.16 -6.18
N PHE A 103 3.03 -3.04 -7.50
CA PHE A 103 4.10 -2.86 -8.47
C PHE A 103 3.90 -1.54 -9.22
N VAL A 104 4.89 -0.66 -9.15
CA VAL A 104 4.86 0.61 -9.88
C VAL A 104 5.25 0.44 -11.35
N ASP A 105 6.00 -0.62 -11.65
CA ASP A 105 6.39 -1.01 -13.00
C ASP A 105 6.65 -2.53 -13.09
N ALA A 106 7.16 -2.99 -14.24
CA ALA A 106 7.38 -4.42 -14.48
C ALA A 106 8.43 -5.08 -13.58
N SER A 107 9.19 -4.31 -12.80
CA SER A 107 10.31 -4.84 -12.01
C SER A 107 10.28 -4.44 -10.54
N HIS A 108 9.79 -3.22 -10.23
CA HIS A 108 9.84 -2.66 -8.89
C HIS A 108 8.48 -2.77 -8.19
N GLY A 109 8.47 -3.43 -7.04
CA GLY A 109 7.27 -3.57 -6.23
C GLY A 109 7.57 -3.72 -4.75
N TRP A 110 6.54 -3.48 -3.94
CA TRP A 110 6.58 -3.57 -2.49
C TRP A 110 5.46 -4.47 -1.98
N ALA A 111 5.73 -5.15 -0.88
CA ALA A 111 4.75 -5.93 -0.13
C ALA A 111 4.79 -5.52 1.33
N VAL A 112 3.63 -5.42 1.94
CA VAL A 112 3.48 -5.02 3.34
C VAL A 112 2.72 -6.07 4.14
N GLY A 113 2.79 -6.01 5.48
CA GLY A 113 2.06 -6.96 6.30
C GLY A 113 2.24 -6.75 7.80
N HIS A 114 2.10 -7.86 8.54
CA HIS A 114 2.23 -7.86 9.99
C HIS A 114 3.61 -7.41 10.45
N ASP A 115 3.71 -6.96 11.72
CA ASP A 115 4.90 -6.36 12.33
C ASP A 115 5.36 -5.10 11.60
N ALA A 116 4.43 -4.37 10.98
CA ALA A 116 4.68 -3.18 10.15
C ALA A 116 5.78 -3.40 9.10
N GLN A 117 5.88 -4.62 8.54
CA GLN A 117 6.94 -4.94 7.59
C GLN A 117 6.68 -4.34 6.21
N VAL A 118 7.76 -3.83 5.60
CA VAL A 118 7.80 -3.46 4.18
C VAL A 118 8.93 -4.23 3.51
N LEU A 119 8.58 -4.97 2.48
CA LEU A 119 9.50 -5.71 1.62
C LEU A 119 9.55 -5.04 0.24
N VAL A 120 10.71 -5.08 -0.42
CA VAL A 120 10.90 -4.59 -1.79
C VAL A 120 11.42 -5.71 -2.69
N SER A 121 10.96 -5.68 -3.92
CA SER A 121 11.53 -6.45 -5.05
C SER A 121 11.93 -5.49 -6.17
N THR A 122 13.05 -5.77 -6.82
CA THR A 122 13.54 -5.06 -8.01
C THR A 122 13.67 -5.98 -9.23
N ASP A 123 13.19 -7.21 -9.11
CA ASP A 123 13.28 -8.27 -10.11
C ASP A 123 11.91 -8.93 -10.40
N ALA A 124 10.87 -8.11 -10.39
CA ALA A 124 9.48 -8.53 -10.64
C ALA A 124 8.96 -9.57 -9.62
N GLY A 125 9.37 -9.49 -8.37
CA GLY A 125 8.89 -10.36 -7.31
C GLY A 125 9.59 -11.71 -7.20
N ALA A 126 10.68 -11.96 -7.95
CA ALA A 126 11.43 -13.21 -7.84
C ALA A 126 12.21 -13.29 -6.53
N THR A 127 12.77 -12.17 -6.07
CA THR A 127 13.43 -12.05 -4.76
C THR A 127 12.97 -10.80 -4.02
N TRP A 128 13.03 -10.87 -2.68
CA TRP A 128 12.54 -9.83 -1.80
C TRP A 128 13.57 -9.49 -0.72
N THR A 129 13.64 -8.20 -0.38
CA THR A 129 14.49 -7.69 0.70
C THR A 129 13.62 -6.86 1.66
N ARG A 130 13.81 -7.04 2.97
CA ARG A 130 13.12 -6.23 3.97
C ARG A 130 13.75 -4.86 4.04
N GLN A 131 12.94 -3.81 3.86
CA GLN A 131 13.33 -2.40 3.98
C GLN A 131 12.98 -1.81 5.33
N PHE A 132 11.83 -2.22 5.88
CA PHE A 132 11.31 -1.67 7.13
C PHE A 132 10.65 -2.76 7.98
N GLU A 133 10.71 -2.60 9.29
CA GLU A 133 10.03 -3.43 10.29
C GLU A 133 9.95 -2.64 11.60
N ASP A 134 8.79 -2.64 12.23
CA ASP A 134 8.60 -2.08 13.57
C ASP A 134 7.83 -3.04 14.47
N LEU A 135 8.57 -3.93 15.11
CA LEU A 135 8.03 -4.91 16.06
C LEU A 135 7.38 -4.29 17.31
N LYS A 136 7.76 -3.04 17.65
CA LYS A 136 7.20 -2.37 18.84
C LYS A 136 5.80 -1.81 18.56
N ARG A 137 5.49 -1.55 17.30
CA ARG A 137 4.17 -1.06 16.89
C ARG A 137 3.09 -2.13 17.09
N GLU A 138 3.45 -3.42 17.02
CA GLU A 138 2.53 -4.57 17.14
C GLU A 138 1.28 -4.45 16.24
N SER A 139 1.41 -3.74 15.13
CA SER A 139 0.29 -3.45 14.22
C SER A 139 0.66 -3.74 12.77
N PRO A 140 -0.25 -4.34 11.98
CA PRO A 140 -0.02 -4.58 10.57
C PRO A 140 -0.11 -3.30 9.75
N LEU A 141 0.68 -3.23 8.68
CA LEU A 141 0.34 -2.45 7.51
C LEU A 141 -0.67 -3.25 6.69
N LEU A 142 -1.67 -2.58 6.12
CA LEU A 142 -2.81 -3.22 5.45
C LEU A 142 -2.81 -3.00 3.95
N ASP A 143 -2.30 -1.85 3.48
CA ASP A 143 -2.20 -1.55 2.06
C ASP A 143 -0.96 -0.68 1.76
N VAL A 144 -0.54 -0.66 0.48
CA VAL A 144 0.64 0.06 0.01
C VAL A 144 0.43 0.59 -1.41
N TRP A 145 0.84 1.83 -1.65
CA TRP A 145 0.75 2.49 -2.94
C TRP A 145 2.02 3.31 -3.23
N PHE A 146 2.45 3.31 -4.48
CA PHE A 146 3.58 4.10 -4.96
C PHE A 146 3.21 4.92 -6.19
N GLN A 147 3.58 6.19 -6.18
CA GLN A 147 3.43 7.09 -7.33
C GLN A 147 4.47 6.80 -8.42
N ASN A 148 5.68 6.50 -7.98
CA ASN A 148 6.85 6.17 -8.79
C ASN A 148 7.80 5.31 -7.95
N ARG A 149 9.01 5.05 -8.42
CA ARG A 149 9.99 4.22 -7.68
C ARG A 149 10.46 4.80 -6.37
N ASP A 150 10.33 6.13 -6.18
CA ASP A 150 10.88 6.83 -5.02
C ASP A 150 9.80 7.18 -4.00
N ASN A 151 8.60 7.58 -4.44
CA ASN A 151 7.56 8.13 -3.59
C ASN A 151 6.40 7.15 -3.39
N GLY A 152 6.09 6.84 -2.16
CA GLY A 152 5.02 5.91 -1.80
C GLY A 152 4.55 6.03 -0.37
N PHE A 153 3.39 5.40 -0.10
CA PHE A 153 2.75 5.34 1.20
C PHE A 153 2.38 3.90 1.55
N ALA A 154 2.43 3.58 2.84
CA ALA A 154 1.85 2.38 3.41
C ALA A 154 0.89 2.78 4.53
N VAL A 155 -0.30 2.18 4.53
CA VAL A 155 -1.35 2.45 5.52
C VAL A 155 -1.67 1.22 6.33
N GLY A 156 -2.21 1.40 7.55
CA GLY A 156 -2.47 0.23 8.37
C GLY A 156 -3.27 0.48 9.64
N ALA A 157 -3.12 -0.45 10.56
CA ALA A 157 -3.84 -0.46 11.82
C ALA A 157 -3.49 0.76 12.68
N TYR A 158 -4.47 1.17 13.49
CA TYR A 158 -4.39 2.32 14.41
C TYR A 158 -4.05 3.64 13.70
N GLY A 159 -4.50 3.81 12.46
CA GLY A 159 -4.29 5.02 11.66
C GLY A 159 -2.86 5.20 11.16
N ALA A 160 -2.09 4.11 11.05
CA ALA A 160 -0.73 4.17 10.53
C ALA A 160 -0.71 4.74 9.11
N LEU A 161 0.12 5.77 8.90
CA LEU A 161 0.49 6.31 7.60
C LEU A 161 2.00 6.47 7.55
N LEU A 162 2.67 5.63 6.78
CA LEU A 162 4.10 5.71 6.55
C LEU A 162 4.36 6.26 5.16
N GLU A 163 5.34 7.14 5.03
CA GLU A 163 5.79 7.74 3.75
C GLU A 163 7.23 7.36 3.46
N THR A 164 7.53 7.17 2.20
CA THR A 164 8.90 7.17 1.67
C THR A 164 9.03 8.10 0.49
N THR A 165 10.17 8.77 0.37
CA THR A 165 10.55 9.63 -0.78
C THR A 165 11.85 9.18 -1.45
N ASP A 166 12.36 7.99 -1.07
CA ASP A 166 13.64 7.45 -1.56
C ASP A 166 13.57 5.95 -1.92
N GLY A 167 12.36 5.49 -2.26
CA GLY A 167 12.12 4.10 -2.68
C GLY A 167 12.13 3.11 -1.52
N GLY A 168 11.84 3.58 -0.30
CA GLY A 168 11.76 2.75 0.91
C GLY A 168 13.10 2.51 1.59
N LYS A 169 14.17 3.24 1.24
CA LYS A 169 15.41 3.23 2.03
C LYS A 169 15.19 3.80 3.42
N HIS A 170 14.30 4.79 3.50
CA HIS A 170 13.78 5.35 4.75
C HIS A 170 12.26 5.42 4.67
N TRP A 171 11.61 5.07 5.78
CA TRP A 171 10.17 5.22 5.99
C TRP A 171 9.96 6.13 7.18
N GLU A 172 9.12 7.14 7.01
CA GLU A 172 8.74 8.11 8.03
C GLU A 172 7.29 7.89 8.44
N ASP A 173 7.01 7.92 9.74
CA ASP A 173 5.64 7.94 10.25
C ASP A 173 5.10 9.37 10.16
N VAL A 174 4.12 9.54 9.29
CA VAL A 174 3.44 10.82 9.03
C VAL A 174 1.96 10.76 9.38
N SER A 175 1.58 9.86 10.30
CA SER A 175 0.20 9.65 10.73
C SER A 175 -0.43 10.91 11.32
N ASP A 176 0.36 11.82 11.85
CA ASP A 176 -0.07 13.13 12.38
C ASP A 176 -0.58 14.11 11.32
N ARG A 177 -0.36 13.84 10.02
CA ARG A 177 -0.96 14.62 8.92
C ARG A 177 -2.45 14.37 8.76
N ILE A 178 -2.99 13.30 9.37
CA ILE A 178 -4.40 12.92 9.29
C ILE A 178 -5.05 13.10 10.67
N ASP A 179 -6.15 13.85 10.71
CA ASP A 179 -7.00 13.96 11.90
C ASP A 179 -7.79 12.65 12.11
N ASN A 180 -7.22 11.74 12.90
CA ASN A 180 -7.76 10.42 13.25
C ASN A 180 -7.58 10.15 14.75
N GLU A 181 -8.17 11.01 15.59
CA GLU A 181 -8.03 10.93 17.06
C GLU A 181 -8.48 9.58 17.63
N ASP A 182 -9.48 8.94 17.02
CA ASP A 182 -10.01 7.62 17.41
C ASP A 182 -9.09 6.46 17.00
N GLN A 183 -8.02 6.70 16.26
CA GLN A 183 -7.07 5.72 15.75
C GLN A 183 -7.75 4.58 14.94
N TYR A 184 -8.76 4.90 14.14
CA TYR A 184 -9.37 3.95 13.23
C TYR A 184 -8.34 3.39 12.23
N HIS A 185 -8.47 2.11 11.92
CA HIS A 185 -7.58 1.46 10.96
C HIS A 185 -7.81 2.01 9.55
N PHE A 186 -6.73 2.27 8.82
CA PHE A 186 -6.75 2.58 7.40
C PHE A 186 -6.62 1.28 6.62
N ASN A 187 -7.70 0.86 5.95
CA ASN A 187 -7.79 -0.45 5.31
C ASN A 187 -7.35 -0.44 3.85
N GLY A 188 -7.37 0.71 3.18
CA GLY A 188 -7.00 0.81 1.78
C GLY A 188 -6.60 2.22 1.37
N ILE A 189 -5.68 2.33 0.43
CA ILE A 189 -5.22 3.57 -0.20
C ILE A 189 -5.19 3.40 -1.72
N ALA A 190 -5.69 4.38 -2.46
CA ALA A 190 -5.66 4.36 -3.92
C ALA A 190 -5.44 5.73 -4.52
N ALA A 191 -4.81 5.77 -5.69
CA ALA A 191 -4.84 6.94 -6.55
C ALA A 191 -6.17 7.06 -7.27
N VAL A 192 -6.69 8.29 -7.35
CA VAL A 192 -7.86 8.66 -8.13
C VAL A 192 -7.41 9.52 -9.30
N LYS A 193 -7.77 9.11 -10.50
CA LYS A 193 -7.32 9.74 -11.74
C LYS A 193 -7.60 11.24 -11.75
N ASP A 194 -6.57 12.03 -12.06
CA ASP A 194 -6.61 13.49 -12.16
C ASP A 194 -7.11 14.22 -10.89
N ALA A 195 -7.02 13.56 -9.71
CA ALA A 195 -7.51 14.11 -8.45
C ALA A 195 -6.50 14.00 -7.29
N GLY A 196 -5.95 12.82 -7.00
CA GLY A 196 -5.00 12.63 -5.91
C GLY A 196 -5.11 11.26 -5.26
N LEU A 197 -4.93 11.20 -3.94
CA LEU A 197 -5.00 9.98 -3.14
C LEU A 197 -6.27 9.93 -2.29
N PHE A 198 -6.76 8.73 -2.07
CA PHE A 198 -7.91 8.47 -1.22
C PHE A 198 -7.64 7.31 -0.26
N ILE A 199 -7.96 7.47 1.02
CA ILE A 199 -7.87 6.44 2.07
C ILE A 199 -9.27 6.13 2.57
N VAL A 200 -9.52 4.83 2.83
CA VAL A 200 -10.74 4.36 3.50
C VAL A 200 -10.37 3.46 4.69
N GLY A 201 -11.27 3.40 5.68
CA GLY A 201 -10.99 2.64 6.89
C GLY A 201 -12.21 2.21 7.69
N GLU A 202 -12.00 1.97 8.97
CA GLU A 202 -13.02 1.59 9.93
C GLU A 202 -14.00 2.72 10.21
N GLN A 203 -15.21 2.36 10.66
CA GLN A 203 -16.28 3.29 11.05
C GLN A 203 -16.60 4.33 9.95
N GLY A 204 -16.45 3.92 8.68
CA GLY A 204 -16.69 4.80 7.55
C GLY A 204 -15.67 5.93 7.39
N SER A 205 -14.53 5.85 8.07
CA SER A 205 -13.49 6.86 7.94
C SER A 205 -12.97 6.94 6.52
N MET A 206 -12.91 8.16 5.99
CA MET A 206 -12.45 8.48 4.65
C MET A 206 -11.60 9.73 4.68
N PHE A 207 -10.51 9.72 3.92
CA PHE A 207 -9.61 10.87 3.79
C PHE A 207 -9.15 11.01 2.34
N ARG A 208 -9.00 12.25 1.88
CA ARG A 208 -8.48 12.56 0.56
C ARG A 208 -7.30 13.51 0.63
N SER A 209 -6.42 13.40 -0.33
CA SER A 209 -5.30 14.32 -0.54
C SER A 209 -5.23 14.72 -2.01
N ALA A 210 -5.40 16.01 -2.28
CA ALA A 210 -5.29 16.57 -3.63
C ALA A 210 -3.84 16.91 -4.03
N ASP A 211 -2.90 16.81 -3.10
CA ASP A 211 -1.48 17.16 -3.25
C ASP A 211 -0.54 15.94 -3.05
N TRP A 212 -1.08 14.75 -3.35
CA TRP A 212 -0.33 13.48 -3.34
C TRP A 212 0.28 13.14 -1.97
N GLY A 213 -0.48 13.37 -0.88
CA GLY A 213 -0.15 12.95 0.47
C GLY A 213 0.53 14.00 1.33
N GLN A 214 0.73 15.25 0.84
CA GLN A 214 1.31 16.31 1.65
C GLN A 214 0.32 16.80 2.72
N THR A 215 -0.97 16.96 2.34
CA THR A 215 -2.06 17.28 3.26
C THR A 215 -3.24 16.36 3.05
N TRP A 216 -4.01 16.11 4.10
CA TRP A 216 -5.15 15.22 4.09
C TRP A 216 -6.39 15.93 4.65
N GLU A 217 -7.52 15.71 4.01
CA GLU A 217 -8.82 16.22 4.42
C GLU A 217 -9.74 15.05 4.74
N ARG A 218 -10.44 15.12 5.90
CA ARG A 218 -11.50 14.16 6.23
C ARG A 218 -12.69 14.37 5.32
N VAL A 219 -13.23 13.28 4.80
CA VAL A 219 -14.41 13.27 3.94
C VAL A 219 -15.59 12.69 4.70
N GLU A 220 -16.72 13.38 4.70
CA GLU A 220 -17.98 12.85 5.21
C GLU A 220 -18.49 11.74 4.30
N GLY A 221 -18.53 10.52 4.84
CA GLY A 221 -18.91 9.33 4.10
C GLY A 221 -20.42 9.03 4.21
N PRO A 222 -20.96 8.25 3.28
CA PRO A 222 -22.37 7.83 3.27
C PRO A 222 -22.64 6.61 4.18
N TYR A 223 -21.65 6.12 4.93
CA TYR A 223 -21.70 4.86 5.66
C TYR A 223 -20.83 4.89 6.91
N GLU A 224 -21.37 4.41 8.03
CA GLU A 224 -20.66 4.36 9.33
C GLU A 224 -19.99 3.02 9.62
N GLY A 225 -20.01 2.07 8.70
CA GLY A 225 -19.34 0.76 8.90
C GLY A 225 -18.00 0.69 8.18
N SER A 226 -17.25 -0.39 8.44
CA SER A 226 -15.92 -0.56 7.85
C SER A 226 -15.94 -0.67 6.35
N LEU A 227 -15.10 0.13 5.70
CA LEU A 227 -14.75 0.05 4.29
C LEU A 227 -13.41 -0.69 4.19
N PHE A 228 -13.35 -1.69 3.32
CA PHE A 228 -12.19 -2.57 3.19
C PHE A 228 -11.28 -2.19 2.04
N GLY A 229 -11.79 -1.41 1.09
CA GLY A 229 -10.98 -0.97 -0.03
C GLY A 229 -11.59 0.21 -0.78
N VAL A 230 -10.73 0.83 -1.56
CA VAL A 230 -11.04 1.95 -2.45
C VAL A 230 -10.32 1.72 -3.78
N ILE A 231 -10.92 2.14 -4.88
CA ILE A 231 -10.30 2.10 -6.20
C ILE A 231 -10.73 3.30 -7.04
N GLY A 232 -9.77 3.95 -7.68
CA GLY A 232 -10.06 4.93 -8.73
C GLY A 232 -10.59 4.24 -9.98
N THR A 233 -11.48 4.90 -10.70
CA THR A 233 -12.03 4.37 -11.95
C THR A 233 -11.30 4.92 -13.19
N ALA A 234 -11.78 4.59 -14.39
CA ALA A 234 -11.23 5.13 -15.63
C ALA A 234 -11.57 6.62 -15.84
N GLU A 235 -12.65 7.12 -15.21
CA GLU A 235 -13.06 8.52 -15.30
C GLU A 235 -12.28 9.42 -14.32
N PRO A 236 -11.97 10.69 -14.67
CA PRO A 236 -11.33 11.63 -13.76
C PRO A 236 -12.15 11.85 -12.48
N ALA A 237 -11.48 12.01 -11.35
CA ALA A 237 -12.03 12.25 -10.02
C ALA A 237 -13.09 11.21 -9.56
N SER A 238 -13.20 10.07 -10.26
CA SER A 238 -14.17 9.02 -9.96
C SER A 238 -13.55 7.85 -9.23
N LEU A 239 -14.24 7.36 -8.19
CA LEU A 239 -13.78 6.28 -7.34
C LEU A 239 -14.94 5.44 -6.79
N LEU A 240 -14.61 4.24 -6.35
CA LEU A 240 -15.48 3.35 -5.59
C LEU A 240 -14.90 3.10 -4.20
N ALA A 241 -15.74 3.14 -3.18
CA ALA A 241 -15.42 2.70 -1.82
C ALA A 241 -16.31 1.52 -1.46
N PHE A 242 -15.74 0.43 -0.95
CA PHE A 242 -16.48 -0.81 -0.72
C PHE A 242 -16.04 -1.49 0.58
N GLY A 243 -16.93 -2.31 1.15
CA GLY A 243 -16.59 -2.99 2.40
C GLY A 243 -17.65 -3.93 2.92
N LEU A 244 -17.93 -3.79 4.21
CA LEU A 244 -18.76 -4.68 4.98
C LEU A 244 -20.19 -4.80 4.43
N ARG A 245 -20.75 -6.02 4.45
CA ARG A 245 -22.14 -6.34 4.07
C ARG A 245 -22.52 -5.93 2.65
N GLY A 246 -21.58 -5.94 1.69
CA GLY A 246 -21.84 -5.59 0.30
C GLY A 246 -22.10 -4.10 0.08
N ASN A 247 -21.74 -3.25 1.05
CA ASN A 247 -21.84 -1.81 0.84
C ASN A 247 -20.79 -1.38 -0.19
N LEU A 248 -21.29 -0.68 -1.21
CA LEU A 248 -20.52 -0.14 -2.32
C LEU A 248 -21.05 1.26 -2.63
N TYR A 249 -20.16 2.21 -2.67
CA TYR A 249 -20.47 3.61 -2.94
C TYR A 249 -19.58 4.12 -4.07
N ARG A 250 -20.15 4.95 -4.93
CA ARG A 250 -19.47 5.63 -6.03
C ARG A 250 -19.47 7.13 -5.80
N SER A 251 -18.33 7.75 -6.01
CA SER A 251 -18.19 9.19 -6.15
C SER A 251 -17.67 9.54 -7.54
N SER A 252 -18.11 10.64 -8.12
CA SER A 252 -17.61 11.21 -9.38
C SER A 252 -16.93 12.56 -9.21
N ASP A 253 -16.72 12.98 -7.97
CA ASP A 253 -16.19 14.29 -7.59
C ASP A 253 -15.18 14.20 -6.43
N PHE A 254 -14.37 13.14 -6.46
CA PHE A 254 -13.31 12.91 -5.48
C PHE A 254 -13.80 12.86 -4.03
N GLY A 255 -14.98 12.26 -3.82
CA GLY A 255 -15.57 12.08 -2.49
C GLY A 255 -16.40 13.27 -1.99
N GLY A 256 -16.70 14.28 -2.84
CA GLY A 256 -17.58 15.38 -2.47
C GLY A 256 -19.03 14.93 -2.30
N THR A 257 -19.48 14.01 -3.18
CA THR A 257 -20.81 13.39 -3.10
C THR A 257 -20.72 11.88 -3.37
N TRP A 258 -21.69 11.12 -2.84
CA TRP A 258 -21.69 9.67 -2.92
C TRP A 258 -23.04 9.12 -3.32
N ASP A 259 -23.01 8.20 -4.29
CA ASP A 259 -24.16 7.39 -4.69
C ASP A 259 -23.98 5.96 -4.19
N LYS A 260 -24.99 5.41 -3.52
CA LYS A 260 -25.01 4.00 -3.17
C LYS A 260 -25.26 3.16 -4.43
N VAL A 261 -24.37 2.21 -4.71
CA VAL A 261 -24.52 1.26 -5.81
C VAL A 261 -25.30 0.05 -5.31
N GLU A 262 -26.51 -0.15 -5.83
CA GLU A 262 -27.38 -1.26 -5.46
C GLU A 262 -26.87 -2.57 -6.07
N LEU A 263 -26.49 -3.52 -5.20
CA LEU A 263 -25.99 -4.82 -5.58
C LEU A 263 -27.08 -5.88 -5.40
N LYS A 264 -27.74 -6.24 -6.52
CA LYS A 264 -28.80 -7.26 -6.54
C LYS A 264 -28.39 -8.45 -7.39
N GLY A 265 -28.14 -9.57 -6.76
CA GLY A 265 -27.92 -10.86 -7.42
C GLY A 265 -29.24 -11.62 -7.66
N ALA A 266 -29.14 -12.77 -8.28
CA ALA A 266 -30.31 -13.63 -8.56
C ALA A 266 -31.08 -14.10 -7.31
N ARG A 267 -30.48 -14.02 -6.11
CA ARG A 267 -31.05 -14.45 -4.83
C ARG A 267 -31.43 -13.30 -3.89
N GLY A 268 -31.41 -12.07 -4.37
CA GLY A 268 -31.66 -10.87 -3.59
C GLY A 268 -30.43 -9.96 -3.44
N PRO A 269 -30.45 -9.01 -2.50
CA PRO A 269 -29.33 -8.13 -2.23
C PRO A 269 -28.05 -8.91 -1.88
N LEU A 270 -26.89 -8.39 -2.27
CA LEU A 270 -25.60 -8.93 -1.84
C LEU A 270 -25.32 -8.47 -0.39
N GLU A 271 -25.21 -9.42 0.53
CA GLU A 271 -24.92 -9.15 1.95
C GLU A 271 -23.52 -9.56 2.39
N PHE A 272 -22.71 -10.03 1.45
CA PHE A 272 -21.31 -10.43 1.73
C PHE A 272 -20.35 -9.24 1.58
N GLY A 273 -19.33 -9.18 2.46
CA GLY A 273 -18.29 -8.15 2.38
C GLY A 273 -17.52 -8.22 1.07
N LEU A 274 -17.16 -7.05 0.54
CA LEU A 274 -16.29 -6.88 -0.63
C LEU A 274 -14.88 -6.59 -0.13
N SER A 275 -13.87 -7.28 -0.68
CA SER A 275 -12.52 -7.30 -0.13
C SER A 275 -11.44 -6.77 -1.07
N GLY A 276 -11.61 -6.90 -2.39
CA GLY A 276 -10.61 -6.50 -3.37
C GLY A 276 -11.24 -6.02 -4.66
N ALA A 277 -10.49 -5.23 -5.42
CA ALA A 277 -10.91 -4.67 -6.70
C ALA A 277 -9.75 -4.54 -7.68
N THR A 278 -10.06 -4.55 -8.98
CA THR A 278 -9.11 -4.20 -10.04
C THR A 278 -9.81 -3.44 -11.16
N LEU A 279 -9.06 -2.51 -11.77
CA LEU A 279 -9.44 -1.83 -13.00
C LEU A 279 -8.78 -2.52 -14.18
N LEU A 280 -9.57 -3.02 -15.11
CA LEU A 280 -9.08 -3.71 -16.30
C LEU A 280 -8.65 -2.70 -17.38
N LYS A 281 -7.85 -3.15 -18.34
CA LYS A 281 -7.34 -2.30 -19.45
C LYS A 281 -8.43 -1.72 -20.33
N ASP A 282 -9.59 -2.38 -20.41
CA ASP A 282 -10.76 -1.92 -21.14
C ASP A 282 -11.62 -0.89 -20.37
N GLY A 283 -11.20 -0.51 -19.17
CA GLY A 283 -11.94 0.37 -18.25
C GLY A 283 -13.01 -0.32 -17.42
N SER A 284 -13.23 -1.64 -17.59
CA SER A 284 -14.13 -2.41 -16.72
C SER A 284 -13.55 -2.52 -15.32
N LEU A 285 -14.43 -2.58 -14.32
CA LEU A 285 -14.07 -2.83 -12.92
C LEU A 285 -14.50 -4.23 -12.51
N VAL A 286 -13.63 -4.89 -11.75
CA VAL A 286 -13.96 -6.18 -11.13
C VAL A 286 -13.75 -6.06 -9.62
N LEU A 287 -14.77 -6.41 -8.84
CA LEU A 287 -14.70 -6.51 -7.38
C LEU A 287 -14.89 -7.96 -6.96
N VAL A 288 -14.24 -8.35 -5.86
CA VAL A 288 -14.37 -9.67 -5.27
C VAL A 288 -14.63 -9.59 -3.77
N GLY A 289 -15.18 -10.67 -3.21
CA GLY A 289 -15.46 -10.69 -1.79
C GLY A 289 -15.86 -12.04 -1.24
N ASN A 290 -16.43 -12.01 -0.05
CA ASN A 290 -16.85 -13.19 0.69
C ASN A 290 -17.97 -13.96 -0.04
N GLY A 291 -18.10 -15.24 0.27
CA GLY A 291 -19.10 -16.11 -0.36
C GLY A 291 -18.87 -16.36 -1.85
N GLY A 292 -17.63 -16.20 -2.32
CA GLY A 292 -17.25 -16.40 -3.71
C GLY A 292 -17.84 -15.35 -4.65
N SER A 293 -18.10 -14.14 -4.14
CA SER A 293 -18.69 -13.07 -4.92
C SER A 293 -17.69 -12.46 -5.90
N VAL A 294 -18.07 -12.36 -7.18
CA VAL A 294 -17.35 -11.66 -8.25
C VAL A 294 -18.33 -10.70 -8.89
N LEU A 295 -17.98 -9.44 -8.96
CA LEU A 295 -18.81 -8.36 -9.49
C LEU A 295 -18.06 -7.72 -10.67
N ARG A 296 -18.71 -7.49 -11.79
CA ARG A 296 -18.12 -6.80 -12.95
C ARG A 296 -18.99 -5.63 -13.38
N SER A 297 -18.37 -4.49 -13.60
CA SER A 297 -18.97 -3.28 -14.17
C SER A 297 -18.26 -2.91 -15.46
N SER A 298 -19.02 -2.48 -16.46
CA SER A 298 -18.54 -1.90 -17.73
C SER A 298 -19.01 -0.46 -17.94
N ASP A 299 -19.55 0.16 -16.89
CA ASP A 299 -20.15 1.50 -16.92
C ASP A 299 -19.57 2.42 -15.82
N ASP A 300 -18.26 2.26 -15.56
CA ASP A 300 -17.52 3.04 -14.56
C ASP A 300 -18.06 2.89 -13.13
N GLY A 301 -18.50 1.67 -12.78
CA GLY A 301 -18.97 1.36 -11.44
C GLY A 301 -20.40 1.82 -11.12
N ARG A 302 -21.19 2.29 -12.11
CA ARG A 302 -22.59 2.70 -11.90
C ARG A 302 -23.50 1.50 -11.66
N SER A 303 -23.21 0.38 -12.29
CA SER A 303 -23.92 -0.88 -12.08
C SER A 303 -22.98 -2.09 -12.16
N PHE A 304 -23.40 -3.21 -11.55
CA PHE A 304 -22.63 -4.44 -11.52
C PHE A 304 -23.42 -5.67 -11.87
N ARG A 305 -22.84 -6.54 -12.67
CA ARG A 305 -23.28 -7.94 -12.80
C ARG A 305 -22.62 -8.76 -11.70
N ILE A 306 -23.39 -9.52 -10.97
CA ILE A 306 -22.94 -10.31 -9.82
C ILE A 306 -22.94 -11.78 -10.19
N PHE A 307 -21.80 -12.44 -9.97
CA PHE A 307 -21.64 -13.88 -10.03
C PHE A 307 -21.20 -14.39 -8.66
N ASN A 308 -21.86 -15.43 -8.17
CA ASN A 308 -21.43 -16.13 -6.95
C ASN A 308 -20.91 -17.50 -7.34
N ARG A 309 -19.66 -17.77 -7.05
CA ARG A 309 -19.01 -19.06 -7.28
C ARG A 309 -19.73 -20.18 -6.53
N ALA A 310 -19.78 -21.36 -7.12
CA ALA A 310 -20.45 -22.53 -6.53
C ALA A 310 -19.73 -23.01 -5.25
N ASP A 311 -18.39 -22.89 -5.20
CA ASP A 311 -17.57 -23.25 -4.06
C ASP A 311 -17.72 -22.31 -2.86
N ARG A 312 -18.27 -21.10 -3.06
CA ARG A 312 -18.49 -20.05 -2.06
C ARG A 312 -17.26 -19.68 -1.23
N ILE A 313 -16.07 -19.98 -1.72
CA ILE A 313 -14.81 -19.66 -1.05
C ILE A 313 -14.61 -18.16 -1.06
N SER A 314 -14.25 -17.58 0.10
CA SER A 314 -13.98 -16.13 0.21
C SER A 314 -12.77 -15.73 -0.62
N LEU A 315 -12.97 -14.69 -1.42
CA LEU A 315 -11.95 -14.07 -2.27
C LEU A 315 -11.45 -12.79 -1.59
N ALA A 316 -10.14 -12.54 -1.69
CA ALA A 316 -9.48 -11.39 -1.10
C ALA A 316 -8.98 -10.40 -2.16
N GLY A 317 -8.45 -10.88 -3.27
CA GLY A 317 -7.90 -10.07 -4.34
C GLY A 317 -8.20 -10.61 -5.74
N VAL A 318 -8.06 -9.75 -6.74
CA VAL A 318 -8.29 -10.06 -8.15
C VAL A 318 -7.33 -9.29 -9.03
N ALA A 319 -6.78 -9.96 -10.06
CA ALA A 319 -6.00 -9.33 -11.11
C ALA A 319 -6.52 -9.73 -12.50
N ALA A 320 -6.23 -8.88 -13.49
CA ALA A 320 -6.49 -9.20 -14.88
C ALA A 320 -5.58 -10.34 -15.36
N LYS A 321 -6.10 -11.15 -16.28
CA LYS A 321 -5.35 -12.12 -17.07
C LYS A 321 -5.62 -11.86 -18.55
N ASP A 322 -4.73 -12.28 -19.43
CA ASP A 322 -4.94 -12.15 -20.87
C ASP A 322 -6.23 -12.87 -21.31
N GLY A 323 -6.94 -12.32 -22.31
CA GLY A 323 -8.15 -12.92 -22.88
C GLY A 323 -9.39 -12.82 -22.01
N ASP A 324 -9.57 -11.74 -21.26
CA ASP A 324 -10.71 -11.50 -20.36
C ASP A 324 -10.82 -12.46 -19.15
N GLU A 325 -9.88 -13.36 -18.94
CA GLU A 325 -9.84 -14.22 -17.75
C GLU A 325 -9.35 -13.42 -16.53
N LEU A 326 -9.64 -13.95 -15.35
CA LEU A 326 -9.27 -13.36 -14.06
C LEU A 326 -8.37 -14.30 -13.27
N ILE A 327 -7.46 -13.72 -12.50
CA ILE A 327 -6.78 -14.39 -11.40
C ILE A 327 -7.46 -13.97 -10.12
N LEU A 328 -7.98 -14.94 -9.39
CA LEU A 328 -8.64 -14.77 -8.11
C LEU A 328 -7.75 -15.34 -7.01
N VAL A 329 -7.60 -14.60 -5.92
CA VAL A 329 -6.87 -15.06 -4.73
C VAL A 329 -7.77 -14.98 -3.50
N GLY A 330 -7.50 -15.82 -2.51
CA GLY A 330 -8.28 -15.86 -1.28
C GLY A 330 -8.05 -17.14 -0.50
N GLN A 331 -9.08 -17.60 0.22
CA GLN A 331 -9.07 -18.91 0.86
C GLN A 331 -8.87 -20.01 -0.19
N GLY A 332 -7.92 -20.93 0.09
CA GLY A 332 -7.55 -22.02 -0.81
C GLY A 332 -6.71 -21.60 -2.02
N GLY A 333 -6.08 -20.41 -1.96
CA GLY A 333 -4.98 -20.01 -2.84
C GLY A 333 -5.38 -19.25 -4.09
N VAL A 334 -4.60 -19.48 -5.13
CA VAL A 334 -4.73 -18.81 -6.44
C VAL A 334 -5.60 -19.66 -7.39
N ARG A 335 -6.41 -18.98 -8.21
CA ARG A 335 -7.33 -19.62 -9.18
C ARG A 335 -7.43 -18.81 -10.45
N ILE A 336 -7.53 -19.49 -11.58
CA ILE A 336 -7.95 -18.91 -12.84
C ILE A 336 -9.47 -18.99 -12.93
N ALA A 337 -10.11 -17.91 -13.35
CA ALA A 337 -11.54 -17.85 -13.58
C ALA A 337 -11.85 -17.22 -14.95
N GLU A 338 -13.01 -17.50 -15.48
CA GLU A 338 -13.57 -16.79 -16.64
C GLU A 338 -13.86 -15.33 -16.28
N SER A 339 -14.12 -14.50 -17.27
CA SER A 339 -14.45 -13.06 -17.08
C SER A 339 -15.64 -12.81 -16.16
N SER A 340 -16.53 -13.77 -16.02
CA SER A 340 -17.66 -13.74 -15.08
C SER A 340 -17.27 -14.09 -13.64
N GLY A 341 -16.07 -14.64 -13.40
CA GLY A 341 -15.65 -15.25 -12.14
C GLY A 341 -15.98 -16.74 -12.02
N ALA A 342 -16.61 -17.35 -13.02
CA ALA A 342 -16.88 -18.79 -13.04
C ALA A 342 -15.59 -19.60 -13.09
N GLU A 343 -15.64 -20.85 -12.62
CA GLU A 343 -14.53 -21.77 -12.80
C GLU A 343 -14.30 -22.03 -14.29
N ARG A 344 -13.03 -22.03 -14.67
CA ARG A 344 -12.66 -22.42 -16.04
C ARG A 344 -13.07 -23.86 -16.26
N SER A 345 -13.88 -24.12 -17.29
CA SER A 345 -14.21 -25.47 -17.72
C SER A 345 -12.90 -26.18 -18.09
N GLN A 346 -12.61 -27.31 -17.45
CA GLN A 346 -11.49 -28.14 -17.85
C GLN A 346 -11.82 -28.68 -19.25
N GLN A 347 -11.08 -28.24 -20.28
CA GLN A 347 -11.10 -28.83 -21.61
C GLN A 347 -10.24 -30.09 -21.64
#